data_69980b9da1c7df741a8d0c4a05ac59a9
#
_entry.id   69980b9da1c7df741a8d0c4a05ac59a9
#
_cell.length_a   1.000
_cell.length_b   1.000
_cell.length_c   1.000
_cell.angle_alpha   90.00
_cell.angle_beta   90.00
_cell.angle_gamma   90.00
#
_symmetry.space_group_name_H-M   'P 1'
#
loop_
_entity.id
_entity.type
_entity.pdbx_description
1 polymer ?
#
loop_
_entity_poly.entity_id
_entity_poly.type
_entity_poly.pdbx_seq_one_letter_code
_entity_poly.pdbx_strand_id
1 'polypeptide(L)'
;MAHGLILSDWKIPCTMKKKSILFVLAAICLPLAVSAQKEREITLNEAIAMARMQSVDAAVALNELKTSYWEYRTFRADLLPEINLKGTLPNYNKSYGSYQKPDGSYSFVRNSALGLSGELSIDQNIWLTGGQLSLTSSLDYLKQLGNSGDRHLMSVPVTLKLTQPILGVNNVKWNRRIEPVRYAEAKAEFITATEEVTMRAITYYFNLLLAKENLGTAKQNQTNADHLYE
;
A
#
# COMPACT_ATOMS: atom_id res chain seq x y z
N MET A 1 -43.08 -21.18 -9.25
CA MET A 1 -43.68 -20.00 -9.92
C MET A 1 -42.51 -19.24 -10.53
N ALA A 2 -42.40 -19.39 -11.68
CA ALA A 2 -41.79 -18.98 -12.88
C ALA A 2 -41.96 -17.48 -13.15
N HIS A 3 -40.91 -16.79 -13.52
CA HIS A 3 -40.83 -15.62 -14.39
C HIS A 3 -39.36 -15.43 -14.72
N GLY A 4 -38.84 -15.58 -15.89
CA GLY A 4 -39.33 -15.08 -17.16
C GLY A 4 -38.21 -14.17 -17.67
N LEU A 5 -37.12 -14.78 -18.24
CA LEU A 5 -36.04 -14.08 -18.92
C LEU A 5 -36.55 -13.59 -20.26
N ILE A 6 -36.53 -12.31 -20.50
CA ILE A 6 -36.71 -11.66 -21.78
C ILE A 6 -35.37 -11.59 -22.47
N LEU A 7 -35.18 -12.50 -23.43
CA LEU A 7 -34.16 -12.41 -24.47
C LEU A 7 -34.72 -11.52 -25.57
N SER A 8 -34.27 -10.27 -25.67
CA SER A 8 -34.54 -9.39 -26.80
C SER A 8 -33.46 -9.48 -27.85
N ASP A 9 -33.80 -10.08 -28.96
CA ASP A 9 -33.38 -9.91 -30.34
C ASP A 9 -32.13 -9.06 -30.62
N TRP A 10 -31.03 -9.73 -30.83
CA TRP A 10 -29.90 -9.15 -31.55
C TRP A 10 -29.93 -9.63 -33.01
N LYS A 11 -30.66 -8.88 -33.86
CA LYS A 11 -30.62 -9.05 -35.32
C LYS A 11 -29.32 -8.49 -35.84
N ILE A 12 -28.43 -9.36 -36.28
CA ILE A 12 -27.26 -9.03 -37.05
C ILE A 12 -27.72 -8.72 -38.47
N PRO A 13 -27.50 -7.52 -39.05
CA PRO A 13 -27.85 -7.24 -40.42
C PRO A 13 -26.80 -7.90 -41.36
N CYS A 14 -27.24 -8.96 -42.01
CA CYS A 14 -26.50 -9.68 -43.04
C CYS A 14 -26.63 -8.96 -44.40
N THR A 15 -25.91 -7.80 -44.53
CA THR A 15 -25.63 -7.17 -45.85
C THR A 15 -24.24 -6.54 -45.81
N MET A 16 -23.21 -7.37 -45.72
CA MET A 16 -21.85 -6.90 -45.99
C MET A 16 -21.66 -6.69 -47.46
N LYS A 17 -21.57 -5.41 -47.91
CA LYS A 17 -21.20 -5.04 -49.29
C LYS A 17 -19.79 -5.61 -49.58
N LYS A 18 -19.61 -6.16 -50.81
CA LYS A 18 -18.35 -6.79 -51.27
C LYS A 18 -17.07 -5.98 -50.97
N LYS A 19 -17.18 -4.66 -50.82
CA LYS A 19 -16.09 -3.77 -50.39
C LYS A 19 -15.65 -3.94 -48.92
N SER A 20 -16.57 -4.34 -48.00
CA SER A 20 -16.21 -4.59 -46.62
C SER A 20 -15.45 -5.89 -46.40
N ILE A 21 -15.71 -6.91 -47.22
CA ILE A 21 -14.99 -8.18 -47.19
C ILE A 21 -13.52 -7.99 -47.62
N LEU A 22 -13.29 -7.13 -48.59
CA LEU A 22 -11.92 -6.78 -49.03
C LEU A 22 -11.14 -6.03 -47.95
N PHE A 23 -11.80 -5.16 -47.18
CA PHE A 23 -11.20 -4.44 -46.05
C PHE A 23 -10.84 -5.36 -44.89
N VAL A 24 -11.68 -6.34 -44.58
CA VAL A 24 -11.42 -7.34 -43.54
C VAL A 24 -10.28 -8.27 -43.96
N LEU A 25 -10.22 -8.67 -45.24
CA LEU A 25 -9.13 -9.49 -45.75
C LEU A 25 -7.79 -8.73 -45.76
N ALA A 26 -7.80 -7.42 -46.09
CA ALA A 26 -6.62 -6.57 -46.03
C ALA A 26 -6.14 -6.33 -44.57
N ALA A 27 -7.05 -6.25 -43.58
CA ALA A 27 -6.72 -6.09 -42.17
C ALA A 27 -6.12 -7.36 -41.54
N ILE A 28 -6.43 -8.55 -42.09
CA ILE A 28 -5.87 -9.82 -41.61
C ILE A 28 -4.44 -10.05 -42.17
N CYS A 29 -4.08 -9.43 -43.29
CA CYS A 29 -2.73 -9.54 -43.86
C CYS A 29 -1.69 -8.57 -43.27
N LEU A 30 -2.08 -7.62 -42.41
CA LEU A 30 -1.18 -6.62 -41.81
C LEU A 30 -0.30 -7.09 -40.62
N PRO A 31 -0.56 -8.22 -39.90
CA PRO A 31 0.31 -8.60 -38.79
C PRO A 31 1.52 -9.47 -39.16
N LEU A 32 1.81 -9.71 -40.44
CA LEU A 32 2.97 -10.51 -40.88
C LEU A 32 4.24 -9.71 -41.14
N ALA A 33 4.29 -8.44 -40.73
CA ALA A 33 5.57 -7.78 -40.51
C ALA A 33 6.20 -8.33 -39.20
N VAL A 34 6.64 -9.57 -39.25
CA VAL A 34 7.58 -10.11 -38.27
C VAL A 34 8.81 -9.22 -38.34
N SER A 35 8.92 -8.27 -37.43
CA SER A 35 10.13 -7.49 -37.23
C SER A 35 11.24 -8.49 -36.97
N ALA A 36 12.11 -8.72 -37.95
CA ALA A 36 13.34 -9.46 -37.74
C ALA A 36 14.05 -8.76 -36.57
N GLN A 37 14.05 -9.38 -35.39
CA GLN A 37 14.78 -8.86 -34.25
C GLN A 37 16.24 -8.78 -34.66
N LYS A 38 16.70 -7.54 -34.90
CA LYS A 38 18.10 -7.26 -35.16
C LYS A 38 18.88 -7.80 -33.97
N GLU A 39 19.75 -8.77 -34.20
CA GLU A 39 20.62 -9.35 -33.17
C GLU A 39 21.40 -8.19 -32.54
N ARG A 40 21.13 -7.90 -31.25
CA ARG A 40 21.76 -6.82 -30.52
C ARG A 40 22.93 -7.40 -29.75
N GLU A 41 24.12 -7.00 -30.10
CA GLU A 41 25.29 -7.29 -29.29
C GLU A 41 25.26 -6.42 -28.03
N ILE A 42 25.25 -7.07 -26.88
CA ILE A 42 25.25 -6.43 -25.56
C ILE A 42 26.61 -6.64 -24.94
N THR A 43 27.27 -5.57 -24.52
CA THR A 43 28.51 -5.64 -23.78
C THR A 43 28.26 -5.98 -22.31
N LEU A 44 29.28 -6.49 -21.62
CA LEU A 44 29.19 -6.80 -20.18
C LEU A 44 28.75 -5.57 -19.37
N ASN A 45 29.34 -4.41 -19.64
CA ASN A 45 29.00 -3.17 -18.93
C ASN A 45 27.56 -2.74 -19.18
N GLU A 46 27.06 -2.92 -20.39
CA GLU A 46 25.67 -2.63 -20.76
C GLU A 46 24.70 -3.61 -20.05
N ALA A 47 25.07 -4.90 -19.98
CA ALA A 47 24.29 -5.90 -19.25
C ALA A 47 24.20 -5.57 -17.75
N ILE A 48 25.29 -5.17 -17.13
CA ILE A 48 25.31 -4.72 -15.74
C ILE A 48 24.44 -3.47 -15.53
N ALA A 49 24.57 -2.48 -16.42
CA ALA A 49 23.77 -1.26 -16.33
C ALA A 49 22.27 -1.54 -16.45
N MET A 50 21.88 -2.40 -17.41
CA MET A 50 20.49 -2.83 -17.54
C MET A 50 19.99 -3.59 -16.31
N ALA A 51 20.79 -4.49 -15.75
CA ALA A 51 20.42 -5.24 -14.56
C ALA A 51 20.18 -4.32 -13.36
N ARG A 52 21.06 -3.33 -13.14
CA ARG A 52 20.93 -2.34 -12.05
C ARG A 52 19.72 -1.42 -12.24
N MET A 53 19.33 -1.11 -13.48
CA MET A 53 18.23 -0.18 -13.76
C MET A 53 16.87 -0.85 -13.93
N GLN A 54 16.83 -2.08 -14.45
CA GLN A 54 15.61 -2.71 -14.93
C GLN A 54 15.28 -4.04 -14.24
N SER A 55 16.17 -4.59 -13.40
CA SER A 55 15.85 -5.83 -12.69
C SER A 55 14.84 -5.61 -11.58
N VAL A 56 14.00 -6.60 -11.36
CA VAL A 56 13.03 -6.62 -10.26
C VAL A 56 13.75 -6.54 -8.91
N ASP A 57 14.86 -7.25 -8.75
CA ASP A 57 15.63 -7.27 -7.51
C ASP A 57 16.20 -5.90 -7.16
N ALA A 58 16.71 -5.14 -8.16
CA ALA A 58 17.16 -3.77 -7.95
C ALA A 58 16.01 -2.83 -7.54
N ALA A 59 14.82 -3.03 -8.15
CA ALA A 59 13.63 -2.26 -7.79
C ALA A 59 13.16 -2.58 -6.37
N VAL A 60 13.21 -3.85 -5.95
CA VAL A 60 12.89 -4.28 -4.57
C VAL A 60 13.85 -3.62 -3.60
N ALA A 61 15.17 -3.75 -3.80
CA ALA A 61 16.18 -3.15 -2.92
C ALA A 61 16.00 -1.62 -2.77
N LEU A 62 15.68 -0.93 -3.89
CA LEU A 62 15.41 0.51 -3.85
C LEU A 62 14.15 0.83 -3.04
N ASN A 63 13.10 0.03 -3.15
CA ASN A 63 11.85 0.24 -2.42
C ASN A 63 12.01 -0.06 -0.92
N GLU A 64 12.81 -1.07 -0.54
CA GLU A 64 13.16 -1.36 0.84
C GLU A 64 13.93 -0.19 1.48
N LEU A 65 14.91 0.37 0.78
CA LEU A 65 15.60 1.58 1.24
C LEU A 65 14.64 2.77 1.41
N LYS A 66 13.71 2.97 0.47
CA LYS A 66 12.69 4.03 0.58
C LYS A 66 11.77 3.79 1.77
N THR A 67 11.37 2.55 2.02
CA THR A 67 10.54 2.19 3.18
C THR A 67 11.24 2.58 4.48
N SER A 68 12.48 2.14 4.66
CA SER A 68 13.29 2.46 5.84
C SER A 68 13.55 3.97 5.99
N TYR A 69 13.69 4.70 4.88
CA TYR A 69 13.77 6.16 4.91
C TYR A 69 12.50 6.80 5.45
N TRP A 70 11.32 6.34 4.98
CA TRP A 70 10.05 6.87 5.42
C TRP A 70 9.72 6.47 6.86
N GLU A 71 10.07 5.26 7.29
CA GLU A 71 9.98 4.81 8.69
C GLU A 71 10.79 5.73 9.61
N TYR A 72 12.05 6.00 9.26
CA TYR A 72 12.89 6.93 10.01
C TYR A 72 12.29 8.34 10.04
N ARG A 73 11.72 8.79 8.93
CA ARG A 73 11.10 10.12 8.84
C ARG A 73 9.81 10.20 9.65
N THR A 74 8.99 9.15 9.64
CA THR A 74 7.79 9.01 10.47
C THR A 74 8.17 9.07 11.95
N PHE A 75 9.15 8.28 12.35
CA PHE A 75 9.66 8.33 13.72
C PHE A 75 10.08 9.76 14.14
N ARG A 76 10.75 10.49 13.25
CA ARG A 76 11.10 11.89 13.53
C ARG A 76 9.89 12.80 13.66
N ALA A 77 8.84 12.57 12.89
CA ALA A 77 7.60 13.31 12.98
C ALA A 77 6.86 13.01 14.30
N ASP A 78 6.86 11.76 14.78
CA ASP A 78 6.24 11.33 16.03
C ASP A 78 6.88 11.97 17.29
N LEU A 79 8.06 12.58 17.14
CA LEU A 79 8.69 13.37 18.19
C LEU A 79 8.15 14.83 18.27
N LEU A 80 7.38 15.26 17.27
CA LEU A 80 6.74 16.57 17.24
C LEU A 80 5.34 16.50 17.84
N PRO A 81 4.74 17.66 18.22
CA PRO A 81 3.34 17.69 18.63
C PRO A 81 2.42 17.21 17.51
N GLU A 82 1.53 16.30 17.83
CA GLU A 82 0.49 15.80 16.92
C GLU A 82 -0.82 16.52 17.21
N ILE A 83 -1.46 17.07 16.19
CA ILE A 83 -2.76 17.75 16.31
C ILE A 83 -3.81 16.87 15.65
N ASN A 84 -4.77 16.42 16.45
CA ASN A 84 -5.84 15.53 16.02
C ASN A 84 -7.20 16.21 16.20
N LEU A 85 -8.04 16.14 15.16
CA LEU A 85 -9.45 16.47 15.23
C LEU A 85 -10.27 15.21 15.06
N LYS A 86 -11.01 14.84 16.10
CA LYS A 86 -11.93 13.68 16.09
C LYS A 86 -13.36 14.18 16.12
N GLY A 87 -14.24 13.54 15.36
CA GLY A 87 -15.66 13.87 15.33
C GLY A 87 -16.51 12.61 15.22
N THR A 88 -17.59 12.56 16.00
CA THR A 88 -18.60 11.53 15.89
C THR A 88 -19.90 12.18 15.37
N LEU A 89 -20.30 11.78 14.16
CA LEU A 89 -21.40 12.38 13.40
C LEU A 89 -22.34 11.30 12.88
N PRO A 90 -23.64 11.46 12.96
CA PRO A 90 -24.43 11.55 14.18
C PRO A 90 -24.49 10.18 14.87
N ASN A 91 -24.50 10.15 16.18
CA ASN A 91 -24.68 8.93 16.97
C ASN A 91 -26.13 8.86 17.46
N TYR A 92 -26.92 7.93 16.91
CA TYR A 92 -28.28 7.67 17.37
C TYR A 92 -28.28 6.49 18.33
N ASN A 93 -28.66 6.76 19.58
CA ASN A 93 -28.81 5.73 20.60
C ASN A 93 -30.26 5.61 21.04
N LYS A 94 -30.76 4.36 21.06
CA LYS A 94 -32.08 4.02 21.61
C LYS A 94 -31.91 2.88 22.61
N SER A 95 -32.13 3.19 23.87
CA SER A 95 -31.97 2.23 24.97
C SER A 95 -33.18 2.29 25.92
N TYR A 96 -33.31 1.25 26.72
CA TYR A 96 -34.24 1.22 27.82
C TYR A 96 -33.45 1.19 29.12
N GLY A 97 -33.62 2.21 29.96
CA GLY A 97 -33.08 2.25 31.30
C GLY A 97 -34.11 1.78 32.30
N SER A 98 -33.70 0.98 33.29
CA SER A 98 -34.50 0.64 34.45
C SER A 98 -34.36 1.75 35.51
N TYR A 99 -35.47 2.24 36.00
CA TYR A 99 -35.54 3.17 37.09
C TYR A 99 -36.32 2.52 38.24
N GLN A 100 -35.75 2.44 39.41
CA GLN A 100 -36.42 1.94 40.62
C GLN A 100 -37.21 3.07 41.25
N LYS A 101 -38.50 2.86 41.38
CA LYS A 101 -39.38 3.81 42.08
C LYS A 101 -39.19 3.72 43.60
N PRO A 102 -39.64 4.76 44.34
CA PRO A 102 -39.58 4.73 45.83
C PRO A 102 -40.31 3.56 46.50
N ASP A 103 -41.27 2.95 45.77
CA ASP A 103 -42.05 1.78 46.21
C ASP A 103 -41.31 0.44 45.99
N GLY A 104 -40.07 0.48 45.48
CA GLY A 104 -39.25 -0.69 45.16
C GLY A 104 -39.56 -1.35 43.81
N SER A 105 -40.56 -0.91 43.07
CA SER A 105 -40.88 -1.43 41.74
C SER A 105 -39.97 -0.83 40.65
N TYR A 106 -39.71 -1.58 39.59
CA TYR A 106 -38.91 -1.11 38.45
C TYR A 106 -39.83 -0.59 37.35
N SER A 107 -39.48 0.59 36.84
CA SER A 107 -40.11 1.16 35.61
C SER A 107 -39.05 1.23 34.52
N PHE A 108 -39.41 0.85 33.28
CA PHE A 108 -38.51 0.97 32.13
C PHE A 108 -38.81 2.25 31.39
N VAL A 109 -37.80 3.10 31.31
CA VAL A 109 -37.88 4.36 30.57
C VAL A 109 -37.09 4.21 29.26
N ARG A 110 -37.77 4.54 28.16
CA ARG A 110 -37.13 4.58 26.84
C ARG A 110 -36.33 5.85 26.73
N ASN A 111 -35.05 5.70 26.54
CA ASN A 111 -34.12 6.78 26.23
C ASN A 111 -33.73 6.72 24.75
N SER A 112 -33.99 7.81 24.01
CA SER A 112 -33.63 7.94 22.61
C SER A 112 -32.92 9.27 22.46
N ALA A 113 -31.65 9.23 22.01
CA ALA A 113 -30.81 10.42 21.93
C ALA A 113 -30.04 10.43 20.61
N LEU A 114 -29.87 11.61 20.06
CA LEU A 114 -28.98 11.91 18.96
C LEU A 114 -27.81 12.72 19.53
N GLY A 115 -26.60 12.17 19.38
CA GLY A 115 -25.36 12.80 19.81
C GLY A 115 -24.48 13.22 18.64
N LEU A 116 -23.82 14.35 18.78
CA LEU A 116 -22.72 14.80 17.94
C LEU A 116 -21.59 15.19 18.87
N SER A 117 -20.37 14.74 18.60
CA SER A 117 -19.21 15.14 19.39
C SER A 117 -18.06 15.56 18.49
N GLY A 118 -17.30 16.55 18.96
CA GLY A 118 -16.07 17.01 18.37
C GLY A 118 -14.99 17.17 19.43
N GLU A 119 -13.82 16.65 19.18
CA GLU A 119 -12.64 16.75 20.06
C GLU A 119 -11.44 17.19 19.27
N LEU A 120 -10.80 18.24 19.72
CA LEU A 120 -9.49 18.70 19.25
C LEU A 120 -8.46 18.31 20.30
N SER A 121 -7.42 17.54 19.90
CA SER A 121 -6.32 17.19 20.79
C SER A 121 -4.97 17.60 20.22
N ILE A 122 -4.06 17.98 21.12
CA ILE A 122 -2.64 18.20 20.85
C ILE A 122 -1.88 17.25 21.76
N ASP A 123 -1.21 16.29 21.17
CA ASP A 123 -0.49 15.24 21.88
C ASP A 123 1.01 15.38 21.66
N GLN A 124 1.79 15.41 22.73
CA GLN A 124 3.25 15.54 22.69
C GLN A 124 3.93 14.44 23.50
N ASN A 125 4.76 13.65 22.86
CA ASN A 125 5.61 12.68 23.52
C ASN A 125 6.85 13.35 24.13
N ILE A 126 7.09 13.10 25.41
CA ILE A 126 8.24 13.64 26.14
C ILE A 126 9.36 12.59 26.08
N TRP A 127 10.33 12.79 25.16
CA TRP A 127 11.42 11.84 24.94
C TRP A 127 12.33 11.62 26.15
N LEU A 128 12.44 12.62 27.05
CA LEU A 128 13.32 12.54 28.21
C LEU A 128 12.81 11.55 29.23
N THR A 129 11.51 11.58 29.51
CA THR A 129 10.86 10.79 30.58
C THR A 129 10.05 9.62 30.05
N GLY A 130 9.74 9.62 28.72
CA GLY A 130 8.85 8.65 28.10
C GLY A 130 7.36 8.87 28.42
N GLY A 131 7.02 10.04 28.98
CA GLY A 131 5.67 10.44 29.22
C GLY A 131 5.00 11.08 28.00
N GLN A 132 3.69 11.30 28.10
CA GLN A 132 2.89 11.97 27.09
C GLN A 132 2.10 13.11 27.72
N LEU A 133 2.18 14.27 27.11
CA LEU A 133 1.37 15.45 27.46
C LEU A 133 0.29 15.59 26.39
N SER A 134 -0.98 15.65 26.83
CA SER A 134 -2.14 15.81 25.95
C SER A 134 -2.93 17.04 26.38
N LEU A 135 -3.20 17.93 25.44
CA LEU A 135 -4.12 19.05 25.59
C LEU A 135 -5.35 18.76 24.76
N THR A 136 -6.53 18.68 25.39
CA THR A 136 -7.78 18.35 24.68
C THR A 136 -8.84 19.43 24.92
N SER A 137 -9.66 19.65 23.88
CA SER A 137 -10.87 20.49 23.94
C SER A 137 -12.00 19.70 23.31
N SER A 138 -13.14 19.57 23.97
CA SER A 138 -14.29 18.83 23.44
C SER A 138 -15.56 19.65 23.45
N LEU A 139 -16.42 19.37 22.47
CA LEU A 139 -17.74 19.89 22.30
C LEU A 139 -18.71 18.75 21.98
N ASP A 140 -19.71 18.58 22.84
CA ASP A 140 -20.70 17.53 22.75
C ASP A 140 -22.10 18.14 22.63
N TYR A 141 -22.82 17.77 21.59
CA TYR A 141 -24.22 18.13 21.38
C TYR A 141 -25.08 16.87 21.54
N LEU A 142 -26.05 16.93 22.47
CA LEU A 142 -26.98 15.87 22.74
C LEU A 142 -28.42 16.38 22.56
N LYS A 143 -29.17 15.73 21.67
CA LYS A 143 -30.60 15.97 21.49
C LYS A 143 -31.38 14.73 21.93
N GLN A 144 -32.22 14.86 22.95
CA GLN A 144 -33.14 13.83 23.38
C GLN A 144 -34.33 13.75 22.44
N LEU A 145 -34.64 12.56 21.91
CA LEU A 145 -35.73 12.26 21.03
C LEU A 145 -36.87 11.62 21.85
N GLY A 146 -37.61 12.41 22.55
CA GLY A 146 -38.73 11.95 23.41
C GLY A 146 -39.70 13.10 23.69
N ASN A 147 -40.56 12.93 24.69
CA ASN A 147 -41.61 13.92 25.02
C ASN A 147 -41.07 15.30 25.42
N SER A 148 -39.83 15.41 25.86
CA SER A 148 -39.20 16.70 26.26
C SER A 148 -38.46 17.41 25.13
N GLY A 149 -37.95 16.68 24.14
CA GLY A 149 -37.20 17.27 23.01
C GLY A 149 -35.97 18.10 23.39
N ASP A 150 -35.42 17.88 24.58
CA ASP A 150 -34.37 18.71 25.16
C ASP A 150 -33.07 18.60 24.37
N ARG A 151 -32.39 19.75 24.29
CA ARG A 151 -31.10 19.90 23.60
C ARG A 151 -30.06 20.37 24.63
N HIS A 152 -28.97 19.65 24.69
CA HIS A 152 -27.87 19.97 25.61
C HIS A 152 -26.59 20.18 24.78
N LEU A 153 -25.93 21.27 25.04
CA LEU A 153 -24.59 21.54 24.51
C LEU A 153 -23.63 21.53 25.71
N MET A 154 -22.70 20.59 25.70
CA MET A 154 -21.66 20.46 26.70
C MET A 154 -20.32 20.78 26.08
N SER A 155 -19.51 21.58 26.74
CA SER A 155 -18.15 21.84 26.29
C SER A 155 -17.17 21.72 27.45
N VAL A 156 -16.04 21.09 27.14
CA VAL A 156 -14.87 21.12 28.01
C VAL A 156 -13.80 21.93 27.28
N PRO A 157 -13.65 23.21 27.62
CA PRO A 157 -12.82 24.14 26.83
C PRO A 157 -11.36 23.70 26.76
N VAL A 158 -10.79 23.27 27.87
CA VAL A 158 -9.39 22.82 27.92
C VAL A 158 -9.20 21.77 29.03
N THR A 159 -8.62 20.66 28.66
CA THR A 159 -8.14 19.65 29.60
C THR A 159 -6.68 19.35 29.34
N LEU A 160 -5.84 19.46 30.36
CA LEU A 160 -4.43 19.09 30.31
C LEU A 160 -4.25 17.75 31.03
N LYS A 161 -3.74 16.76 30.29
CA LYS A 161 -3.46 15.42 30.81
C LYS A 161 -1.98 15.09 30.66
N LEU A 162 -1.34 14.71 31.74
CA LEU A 162 0.02 14.17 31.73
C LEU A 162 -0.04 12.68 32.08
N THR A 163 0.44 11.86 31.18
CA THR A 163 0.62 10.41 31.42
C THR A 163 2.10 10.10 31.52
N GLN A 164 2.56 9.72 32.71
CA GLN A 164 3.98 9.48 32.99
C GLN A 164 4.18 8.05 33.50
N PRO A 165 4.86 7.15 32.76
CA PRO A 165 5.28 5.86 33.29
C PRO A 165 6.34 6.08 34.39
N ILE A 166 6.09 5.54 35.59
CA ILE A 166 7.02 5.64 36.73
C ILE A 166 8.00 4.46 36.70
N LEU A 167 7.49 3.25 36.43
CA LEU A 167 8.26 2.00 36.31
C LEU A 167 8.02 1.45 34.91
N GLY A 168 9.01 1.59 34.02
CA GLY A 168 8.91 1.10 32.65
C GLY A 168 10.06 1.56 31.78
N VAL A 169 10.20 0.92 30.64
CA VAL A 169 11.22 1.27 29.64
C VAL A 169 10.78 2.51 28.88
N ASN A 170 11.66 3.50 28.78
CA ASN A 170 11.44 4.66 27.96
C ASN A 170 11.70 4.32 26.47
N ASN A 171 10.66 3.82 25.79
CA ASN A 171 10.74 3.41 24.38
C ASN A 171 11.11 4.57 23.46
N VAL A 172 10.61 5.79 23.73
CA VAL A 172 10.90 6.99 22.93
C VAL A 172 12.39 7.31 22.92
N LYS A 173 13.03 7.22 24.10
CA LYS A 173 14.47 7.44 24.26
C LYS A 173 15.29 6.38 23.50
N TRP A 174 14.88 5.11 23.59
CA TRP A 174 15.59 4.03 22.90
C TRP A 174 15.39 4.07 21.40
N ASN A 175 14.18 4.29 20.92
CA ASN A 175 13.88 4.43 19.50
C ASN A 175 14.66 5.59 18.86
N ARG A 176 14.83 6.69 19.59
CA ARG A 176 15.67 7.82 19.13
C ARG A 176 17.14 7.42 18.85
N ARG A 177 17.64 6.38 19.51
CA ARG A 177 19.00 5.85 19.28
C ARG A 177 19.01 4.76 18.22
N ILE A 178 17.97 3.96 18.16
CA ILE A 178 17.88 2.78 17.27
C ILE A 178 17.56 3.19 15.84
N GLU A 179 16.58 4.07 15.63
CA GLU A 179 16.10 4.41 14.29
C GLU A 179 17.16 4.99 13.34
N PRO A 180 18.08 5.86 13.77
CA PRO A 180 19.18 6.30 12.91
C PRO A 180 20.12 5.15 12.49
N VAL A 181 20.36 4.17 13.39
CA VAL A 181 21.20 3.00 13.12
C VAL A 181 20.48 2.07 12.13
N ARG A 182 19.19 1.81 12.33
CA ARG A 182 18.37 1.02 11.41
C ARG A 182 18.35 1.61 10.00
N TYR A 183 18.26 2.93 9.88
CA TYR A 183 18.34 3.59 8.57
C TYR A 183 19.76 3.50 7.96
N ALA A 184 20.81 3.53 8.78
CA ALA A 184 22.18 3.32 8.28
C ALA A 184 22.40 1.87 7.82
N GLU A 185 21.83 0.89 8.53
CA GLU A 185 21.79 -0.52 8.15
C GLU A 185 21.11 -0.70 6.79
N ALA A 186 19.91 -0.16 6.61
CA ALA A 186 19.17 -0.23 5.34
C ALA A 186 19.95 0.35 4.15
N LYS A 187 20.78 1.38 4.37
CA LYS A 187 21.68 1.89 3.33
C LYS A 187 22.76 0.89 2.94
N ALA A 188 23.34 0.20 3.94
CA ALA A 188 24.35 -0.82 3.70
C ALA A 188 23.73 -2.04 2.98
N GLU A 189 22.55 -2.46 3.38
CA GLU A 189 21.80 -3.52 2.74
C GLU A 189 21.46 -3.21 1.27
N PHE A 190 21.06 -1.98 0.97
CA PHE A 190 20.85 -1.54 -0.41
C PHE A 190 22.10 -1.67 -1.27
N ILE A 191 23.28 -1.30 -0.74
CA ILE A 191 24.56 -1.44 -1.45
C ILE A 191 24.83 -2.94 -1.71
N THR A 192 24.69 -3.78 -0.69
CA THR A 192 24.90 -5.23 -0.80
C THR A 192 23.95 -5.84 -1.85
N ALA A 193 22.67 -5.53 -1.78
CA ALA A 193 21.67 -6.03 -2.76
C ALA A 193 21.99 -5.58 -4.19
N THR A 194 22.47 -4.34 -4.38
CA THR A 194 22.86 -3.83 -5.69
C THR A 194 24.10 -4.56 -6.24
N GLU A 195 25.06 -4.89 -5.39
CA GLU A 195 26.23 -5.69 -5.79
C GLU A 195 25.85 -7.14 -6.09
N GLU A 196 24.91 -7.73 -5.36
CA GLU A 196 24.39 -9.06 -5.67
C GLU A 196 23.70 -9.12 -7.03
N VAL A 197 22.91 -8.09 -7.38
CA VAL A 197 22.32 -7.96 -8.72
C VAL A 197 23.41 -7.91 -9.79
N THR A 198 24.50 -7.17 -9.53
CA THR A 198 25.65 -7.06 -10.43
C THR A 198 26.32 -8.42 -10.62
N MET A 199 26.58 -9.15 -9.53
CA MET A 199 27.20 -10.48 -9.59
C MET A 199 26.35 -11.49 -10.38
N ARG A 200 25.03 -11.45 -10.16
CA ARG A 200 24.09 -12.28 -10.94
C ARG A 200 24.11 -11.94 -12.43
N ALA A 201 24.11 -10.66 -12.76
CA ALA A 201 24.18 -10.20 -14.16
C ALA A 201 25.47 -10.69 -14.85
N ILE A 202 26.61 -10.60 -14.17
CA ILE A 202 27.91 -11.11 -14.67
C ILE A 202 27.82 -12.61 -14.91
N THR A 203 27.29 -13.35 -13.94
CA THR A 203 27.17 -14.83 -14.04
C THR A 203 26.27 -15.22 -15.23
N TYR A 204 25.13 -14.57 -15.40
CA TYR A 204 24.22 -14.85 -16.52
C TYR A 204 24.84 -14.47 -17.88
N TYR A 205 25.58 -13.36 -17.94
CA TYR A 205 26.27 -12.95 -19.14
C TYR A 205 27.29 -13.99 -19.60
N PHE A 206 28.13 -14.49 -18.69
CA PHE A 206 29.13 -15.52 -19.04
C PHE A 206 28.47 -16.87 -19.35
N ASN A 207 27.40 -17.26 -18.64
CA ASN A 207 26.64 -18.46 -18.97
C ASN A 207 26.04 -18.38 -20.37
N LEU A 208 25.51 -17.23 -20.78
CA LEU A 208 25.01 -17.03 -22.14
C LEU A 208 26.14 -17.10 -23.16
N LEU A 209 27.28 -16.52 -22.90
CA LEU A 209 28.45 -16.57 -23.78
C LEU A 209 28.93 -18.02 -23.98
N LEU A 210 29.06 -18.78 -22.91
CA LEU A 210 29.41 -20.20 -22.97
C LEU A 210 28.39 -21.03 -23.75
N ALA A 211 27.10 -20.76 -23.54
CA ALA A 211 26.05 -21.44 -24.31
C ALA A 211 26.11 -21.13 -25.81
N LYS A 212 26.44 -19.88 -26.17
CA LYS A 212 26.62 -19.46 -27.57
C LYS A 212 27.81 -20.18 -28.20
N GLU A 213 28.95 -20.26 -27.52
CA GLU A 213 30.14 -20.96 -28.00
C GLU A 213 29.90 -22.48 -28.15
N ASN A 214 29.22 -23.10 -27.16
CA ASN A 214 28.84 -24.51 -27.23
C ASN A 214 27.91 -24.81 -28.40
N LEU A 215 26.94 -23.91 -28.68
CA LEU A 215 26.08 -24.04 -29.84
C LEU A 215 26.86 -23.92 -31.16
N GLY A 216 27.83 -22.99 -31.23
CA GLY A 216 28.70 -22.84 -32.38
C GLY A 216 29.51 -24.12 -32.66
N THR A 217 30.13 -24.66 -31.62
CA THR A 217 30.90 -25.91 -31.69
C THR A 217 30.01 -27.11 -32.11
N ALA A 218 28.81 -27.21 -31.55
CA ALA A 218 27.87 -28.28 -31.91
C ALA A 218 27.45 -28.23 -33.40
N LYS A 219 27.16 -27.03 -33.92
CA LYS A 219 26.85 -26.81 -35.33
C LYS A 219 28.00 -27.19 -36.24
N GLN A 220 29.23 -26.81 -35.84
CA GLN A 220 30.43 -27.17 -36.62
C GLN A 220 30.65 -28.67 -36.62
N ASN A 221 30.48 -29.34 -35.51
CA ASN A 221 30.57 -30.81 -35.38
C ASN A 221 29.52 -31.50 -36.26
N GLN A 222 28.29 -30.99 -36.28
CA GLN A 222 27.23 -31.50 -37.16
C GLN A 222 27.65 -31.37 -38.63
N THR A 223 28.09 -30.20 -39.06
CA THR A 223 28.55 -29.98 -40.45
C THR A 223 29.71 -30.87 -40.84
N ASN A 224 30.66 -31.07 -39.91
CA ASN A 224 31.79 -32.00 -40.14
C ASN A 224 31.33 -33.44 -40.25
N ALA A 225 30.33 -33.89 -39.44
CA ALA A 225 29.76 -35.21 -39.55
C ALA A 225 29.00 -35.41 -40.87
N ASP A 226 28.24 -34.44 -41.33
CA ASP A 226 27.51 -34.48 -42.59
C ASP A 226 28.49 -34.66 -43.78
N HIS A 227 29.62 -33.93 -43.77
CA HIS A 227 30.69 -34.09 -44.80
C HIS A 227 31.42 -35.42 -44.76
N LEU A 228 31.38 -36.18 -43.64
CA LEU A 228 31.97 -37.50 -43.56
C LEU A 228 31.04 -38.61 -44.14
N TYR A 229 29.75 -38.28 -44.28
CA TYR A 229 28.74 -39.21 -44.84
C TYR A 229 28.48 -38.99 -46.31
N GLU A 230 28.97 -37.93 -46.92
CA GLU A 230 29.03 -37.73 -48.40
C GLU A 230 30.30 -38.36 -49.00
#